data_16c2e9d46e5663ccfe3db9c4efd543ab
#
_entry.id   16c2e9d46e5663ccfe3db9c4efd543ab
#
_cell.length_a   1.000
_cell.length_b   1.000
_cell.length_c   1.000
_cell.angle_alpha   90.00
_cell.angle_beta   90.00
_cell.angle_gamma   90.00
#
_symmetry.space_group_name_H-M   'P 1'
#
loop_
_entity.id
_entity.type
_entity.pdbx_description
1 polymer ?
#
loop_
_entity_poly.entity_id
_entity_poly.type
_entity_poly.pdbx_seq_one_letter_code
_entity_poly.pdbx_strand_id
1 'polypeptide(L)'
;MSDTEVTIIGGGVHGTHLAIRLLDAGVCDRDRLRILDPDGLLTTLRRRCRRCGMAELRSPFVHHVNDDPFSLREFARERGRTDELLASDVGSARPTVSLFFDHAEWVCRQHDLSSLVEPAKATAITEGDGHLRVETQSSRHRARWCLLAVGHRRLNRPAWAEELPSKAPVAHVWDSGFDPTDIDPTATVGIVGGGITAAKLATTLARPSREIRLFSRSPLRVTQREASDDWMHLSEAVSRLHELPSASRERAERVAKARYRGTMPPHVFGRLRRAVSDDRVEIDRTEITTASEAGGTVVVSCRDGTARCLDQVVYATGFGSPYEGPLFGQLREETALAAGYRNAPRLSDETLRWQREDDTPSRIAVSGAAAQQVLGPFSRNVIGARWAGDCLIGWLKNR
;
A
#
# COMPACT_ATOMS: atom_id res chain seq x y z
N MET A 1 0.19 -32.10 -5.10
CA MET A 1 0.47 -30.93 -4.23
C MET A 1 1.93 -30.58 -4.44
N SER A 2 2.23 -29.33 -4.81
CA SER A 2 3.63 -28.87 -4.92
C SER A 2 4.15 -28.54 -3.53
N ASP A 3 5.31 -29.10 -3.17
CA ASP A 3 5.99 -28.81 -1.91
C ASP A 3 6.96 -27.64 -2.13
N THR A 4 6.77 -26.54 -1.40
CA THR A 4 7.65 -25.37 -1.44
C THR A 4 8.33 -25.18 -0.08
N GLU A 5 9.53 -24.59 -0.09
CA GLU A 5 10.17 -24.13 1.15
C GLU A 5 9.51 -22.84 1.62
N VAL A 6 9.34 -21.89 0.70
CA VAL A 6 8.72 -20.60 0.98
C VAL A 6 7.60 -20.30 -0.01
N THR A 7 6.44 -19.97 0.51
CA THR A 7 5.33 -19.40 -0.28
C THR A 7 5.08 -17.97 0.15
N ILE A 8 5.16 -17.04 -0.80
CA ILE A 8 4.87 -15.62 -0.60
C ILE A 8 3.44 -15.34 -1.06
N ILE A 9 2.62 -14.74 -0.21
CA ILE A 9 1.25 -14.32 -0.54
C ILE A 9 1.23 -12.84 -0.85
N GLY A 10 1.13 -12.51 -2.14
CA GLY A 10 1.12 -11.15 -2.68
C GLY A 10 2.37 -10.83 -3.50
N GLY A 11 2.18 -10.45 -4.77
CA GLY A 11 3.20 -10.04 -5.75
C GLY A 11 3.42 -8.53 -5.82
N GLY A 12 3.00 -7.77 -4.80
CA GLY A 12 3.29 -6.33 -4.69
C GLY A 12 4.76 -6.05 -4.39
N VAL A 13 5.11 -4.78 -4.13
CA VAL A 13 6.51 -4.37 -3.86
C VAL A 13 7.17 -5.22 -2.78
N HIS A 14 6.45 -5.52 -1.69
CA HIS A 14 6.98 -6.33 -0.60
C HIS A 14 7.25 -7.77 -1.03
N GLY A 15 6.28 -8.43 -1.66
CA GLY A 15 6.48 -9.82 -2.10
C GLY A 15 7.54 -9.95 -3.18
N THR A 16 7.59 -9.03 -4.14
CA THR A 16 8.63 -8.99 -5.18
C THR A 16 10.01 -8.81 -4.57
N HIS A 17 10.19 -7.82 -3.66
CA HIS A 17 11.47 -7.59 -2.99
C HIS A 17 11.91 -8.78 -2.14
N LEU A 18 10.99 -9.36 -1.36
CA LEU A 18 11.30 -10.54 -0.53
C LEU A 18 11.70 -11.75 -1.37
N ALA A 19 11.06 -11.98 -2.52
CA ALA A 19 11.44 -13.07 -3.42
C ALA A 19 12.87 -12.89 -3.93
N ILE A 20 13.24 -11.67 -4.38
CA ILE A 20 14.60 -11.33 -4.80
C ILE A 20 15.60 -11.61 -3.67
N ARG A 21 15.33 -11.06 -2.48
CA ARG A 21 16.20 -11.22 -1.30
C ARG A 21 16.40 -12.68 -0.90
N LEU A 22 15.34 -13.51 -0.96
CA LEU A 22 15.43 -14.93 -0.62
C LEU A 22 16.34 -15.69 -1.59
N LEU A 23 16.23 -15.41 -2.89
CA LEU A 23 17.05 -16.02 -3.93
C LEU A 23 18.52 -15.56 -3.84
N ASP A 24 18.77 -14.24 -3.76
CA ASP A 24 20.12 -13.67 -3.67
C ASP A 24 20.86 -14.12 -2.41
N ALA A 25 20.12 -14.30 -1.32
CA ALA A 25 20.67 -14.77 -0.07
C ALA A 25 20.89 -16.30 -0.01
N GLY A 26 20.44 -17.06 -1.02
CA GLY A 26 20.51 -18.51 -1.04
C GLY A 26 19.69 -19.17 0.07
N VAL A 27 18.61 -18.54 0.50
CA VAL A 27 17.75 -19.05 1.58
C VAL A 27 16.92 -20.24 1.13
N CYS A 28 16.50 -20.23 -0.12
CA CYS A 28 15.81 -21.34 -0.75
C CYS A 28 16.15 -21.42 -2.23
N ASP A 29 16.08 -22.62 -2.78
CA ASP A 29 16.22 -22.84 -4.20
C ASP A 29 15.01 -22.29 -4.94
N ARG A 30 15.24 -21.93 -6.20
CA ARG A 30 14.23 -21.31 -7.05
C ARG A 30 12.98 -22.16 -7.21
N ASP A 31 13.14 -23.46 -7.46
CA ASP A 31 12.06 -24.44 -7.64
C ASP A 31 11.24 -24.66 -6.37
N ARG A 32 11.77 -24.23 -5.22
CA ARG A 32 11.13 -24.30 -3.89
C ARG A 32 10.54 -22.98 -3.41
N LEU A 33 10.58 -21.92 -4.23
CA LEU A 33 9.93 -20.63 -3.97
C LEU A 33 8.67 -20.47 -4.83
N ARG A 34 7.57 -20.02 -4.25
CA ARG A 34 6.32 -19.70 -4.94
C ARG A 34 5.78 -18.34 -4.52
N ILE A 35 5.22 -17.59 -5.47
CA ILE A 35 4.50 -16.34 -5.23
C ILE A 35 3.06 -16.53 -5.67
N LEU A 36 2.11 -16.37 -4.76
CA LEU A 36 0.68 -16.40 -5.08
C LEU A 36 0.14 -14.97 -5.15
N ASP A 37 -0.23 -14.53 -6.35
CA ASP A 37 -0.88 -13.23 -6.57
C ASP A 37 -1.81 -13.29 -7.78
N PRO A 38 -3.11 -12.94 -7.65
CA PRO A 38 -4.07 -13.05 -8.75
C PRO A 38 -3.77 -12.11 -9.92
N ASP A 39 -3.10 -11.00 -9.66
CA ASP A 39 -2.80 -9.97 -10.67
C ASP A 39 -1.35 -10.05 -11.21
N GLY A 40 -0.47 -10.81 -10.53
CA GLY A 40 0.95 -10.89 -10.84
C GLY A 40 1.81 -9.77 -10.23
N LEU A 41 3.11 -9.76 -10.58
CA LEU A 41 4.10 -8.87 -9.94
C LEU A 41 3.79 -7.40 -10.23
N LEU A 42 3.75 -6.59 -9.16
CA LEU A 42 3.63 -5.12 -9.17
C LEU A 42 2.40 -4.55 -9.90
N THR A 43 1.52 -5.40 -10.44
CA THR A 43 0.37 -4.99 -11.27
C THR A 43 -0.59 -4.08 -10.54
N THR A 44 -0.91 -4.38 -9.28
CA THR A 44 -1.79 -3.52 -8.47
C THR A 44 -1.18 -2.12 -8.27
N LEU A 45 0.14 -2.01 -8.03
CA LEU A 45 0.80 -0.70 -7.89
C LEU A 45 0.79 0.06 -9.21
N ARG A 46 1.12 -0.58 -10.33
CA ARG A 46 1.09 0.01 -11.68
C ARG A 46 -0.30 0.55 -12.01
N ARG A 47 -1.34 -0.23 -11.76
CA ARG A 47 -2.75 0.19 -11.94
C ARG A 47 -3.12 1.41 -11.09
N ARG A 48 -2.70 1.45 -9.82
CA ARG A 48 -2.93 2.60 -8.93
C ARG A 48 -2.20 3.85 -9.38
N CYS A 49 -0.96 3.74 -9.82
CA CYS A 49 -0.21 4.87 -10.38
C CYS A 49 -0.92 5.46 -11.59
N ARG A 50 -1.36 4.61 -12.53
CA ARG A 50 -2.09 5.04 -13.73
C ARG A 50 -3.40 5.73 -13.38
N ARG A 51 -4.23 5.14 -12.50
CA ARG A 51 -5.55 5.68 -12.11
C ARG A 51 -5.51 7.08 -11.51
N CYS A 52 -4.48 7.43 -10.78
CA CYS A 52 -4.35 8.78 -10.22
C CYS A 52 -3.33 9.65 -10.94
N GLY A 53 -2.96 9.31 -12.19
CA GLY A 53 -2.06 10.09 -13.02
C GLY A 53 -0.69 10.33 -12.37
N MET A 54 -0.16 9.32 -11.70
CA MET A 54 1.13 9.44 -11.03
C MET A 54 2.27 9.40 -12.04
N ALA A 55 2.95 10.51 -12.27
CA ALA A 55 4.09 10.59 -13.17
C ALA A 55 5.41 10.27 -12.47
N GLU A 56 5.52 10.58 -11.18
CA GLU A 56 6.71 10.30 -10.37
C GLU A 56 6.34 9.73 -9.01
N LEU A 57 7.25 8.95 -8.42
CA LEU A 57 7.09 8.42 -7.08
C LEU A 57 7.40 9.50 -6.02
N ARG A 58 6.84 9.32 -4.83
CA ARG A 58 7.20 10.09 -3.64
C ARG A 58 8.52 9.63 -3.05
N SER A 59 8.77 8.32 -3.11
CA SER A 59 9.96 7.67 -2.57
C SER A 59 11.22 8.02 -3.37
N PRO A 60 12.39 8.16 -2.72
CA PRO A 60 13.65 8.37 -3.43
C PRO A 60 14.06 7.15 -4.25
N PHE A 61 14.97 7.34 -5.20
CA PHE A 61 15.43 6.30 -6.11
C PHE A 61 16.04 5.08 -5.41
N VAL A 62 16.58 5.24 -4.21
CA VAL A 62 17.13 4.13 -3.40
C VAL A 62 16.07 3.17 -2.84
N HIS A 63 14.79 3.50 -3.00
CA HIS A 63 13.66 2.69 -2.56
C HIS A 63 13.00 2.00 -3.76
N HIS A 64 13.48 0.81 -4.11
CA HIS A 64 12.99 -0.03 -5.22
C HIS A 64 13.05 -1.53 -4.83
N VAL A 65 12.77 -2.41 -5.78
CA VAL A 65 12.64 -3.85 -5.51
C VAL A 65 13.97 -4.60 -5.41
N ASN A 66 15.06 -4.09 -5.99
CA ASN A 66 16.38 -4.71 -5.90
C ASN A 66 17.00 -4.52 -4.53
N ASP A 67 17.89 -5.41 -4.11
CA ASP A 67 18.62 -5.34 -2.84
C ASP A 67 19.69 -4.23 -2.85
N ASP A 68 20.44 -4.07 -3.94
CA ASP A 68 21.39 -2.96 -4.06
C ASP A 68 20.65 -1.61 -4.18
N PRO A 69 20.79 -0.68 -3.20
CA PRO A 69 20.06 0.58 -3.20
C PRO A 69 20.40 1.51 -4.37
N PHE A 70 21.48 1.28 -5.09
CA PHE A 70 21.91 2.12 -6.22
C PHE A 70 21.52 1.55 -7.59
N SER A 71 21.05 0.32 -7.66
CA SER A 71 20.70 -0.40 -8.88
C SER A 71 19.79 0.41 -9.83
N LEU A 72 18.78 1.14 -9.32
CA LEU A 72 17.90 1.96 -10.16
C LEU A 72 18.65 3.13 -10.80
N ARG A 73 19.56 3.78 -10.08
CA ARG A 73 20.38 4.88 -10.61
C ARG A 73 21.36 4.37 -11.67
N GLU A 74 21.97 3.23 -11.48
CA GLU A 74 22.87 2.60 -12.44
C GLU A 74 22.11 2.19 -13.70
N PHE A 75 20.93 1.58 -13.54
CA PHE A 75 20.03 1.27 -14.64
C PHE A 75 19.65 2.51 -15.46
N ALA A 76 19.35 3.64 -14.79
CA ALA A 76 19.05 4.91 -15.46
C ALA A 76 20.26 5.42 -16.25
N ARG A 77 21.45 5.37 -15.65
CA ARG A 77 22.70 5.82 -16.29
C ARG A 77 23.04 5.00 -17.54
N GLU A 78 22.98 3.67 -17.44
CA GLU A 78 23.28 2.79 -18.55
C GLU A 78 22.33 2.94 -19.74
N ARG A 79 21.12 3.42 -19.50
CA ARG A 79 20.09 3.63 -20.53
C ARG A 79 19.90 5.08 -20.95
N GLY A 80 20.77 5.99 -20.50
CA GLY A 80 20.66 7.41 -20.82
C GLY A 80 19.38 8.08 -20.29
N ARG A 81 18.84 7.61 -19.13
CA ARG A 81 17.56 8.05 -18.55
C ARG A 81 17.74 8.76 -17.21
N THR A 82 18.89 9.39 -16.99
CA THR A 82 19.17 10.09 -15.72
C THR A 82 18.30 11.33 -15.50
N ASP A 83 17.74 11.91 -16.56
CA ASP A 83 16.76 13.00 -16.53
C ASP A 83 15.42 12.58 -15.88
N GLU A 84 15.13 11.26 -15.82
CA GLU A 84 13.99 10.71 -15.12
C GLU A 84 14.21 10.54 -13.59
N LEU A 85 15.39 10.88 -13.09
CA LEU A 85 15.70 11.02 -11.67
C LEU A 85 15.48 12.49 -11.28
N LEU A 86 14.26 12.80 -10.88
CA LEU A 86 13.79 14.15 -10.60
C LEU A 86 14.33 14.66 -9.25
N ALA A 87 14.79 15.91 -9.23
CA ALA A 87 15.25 16.54 -7.99
C ALA A 87 14.20 16.52 -6.88
N SER A 88 14.65 16.42 -5.65
CA SER A 88 13.82 16.45 -4.44
C SER A 88 14.35 17.52 -3.50
N ASP A 89 13.45 18.28 -2.87
CA ASP A 89 13.82 19.29 -1.85
C ASP A 89 14.41 18.65 -0.59
N VAL A 90 14.18 17.35 -0.39
CA VAL A 90 14.65 16.59 0.78
C VAL A 90 15.17 15.23 0.35
N GLY A 91 16.44 14.97 0.59
CA GLY A 91 17.09 13.67 0.34
C GLY A 91 17.38 13.41 -1.15
N SER A 92 17.45 12.14 -1.51
CA SER A 92 17.83 11.71 -2.86
C SER A 92 16.73 11.96 -3.89
N ALA A 93 17.14 12.07 -5.16
CA ALA A 93 16.25 12.21 -6.31
C ALA A 93 15.15 11.13 -6.35
N ARG A 94 14.03 11.46 -6.97
CA ARG A 94 12.85 10.60 -7.09
C ARG A 94 12.72 10.11 -8.53
N PRO A 95 12.47 8.81 -8.76
CA PRO A 95 12.28 8.29 -10.10
C PRO A 95 10.90 8.68 -10.66
N THR A 96 10.82 8.83 -11.98
CA THR A 96 9.54 8.74 -12.67
C THR A 96 8.92 7.35 -12.44
N VAL A 97 7.60 7.26 -12.59
CA VAL A 97 6.89 5.97 -12.52
C VAL A 97 7.35 5.03 -13.63
N SER A 98 7.61 5.57 -14.83
CA SER A 98 8.15 4.81 -15.95
C SER A 98 9.49 4.17 -15.59
N LEU A 99 10.48 4.96 -15.19
CA LEU A 99 11.79 4.48 -14.82
C LEU A 99 11.76 3.43 -13.70
N PHE A 100 10.91 3.66 -12.67
CA PHE A 100 10.76 2.72 -11.56
C PHE A 100 10.23 1.35 -12.03
N PHE A 101 9.19 1.32 -12.88
CA PHE A 101 8.62 0.06 -13.34
C PHE A 101 9.50 -0.65 -14.36
N ASP A 102 10.19 0.09 -15.23
CA ASP A 102 11.11 -0.51 -16.21
C ASP A 102 12.33 -1.16 -15.53
N HIS A 103 12.86 -0.47 -14.48
CA HIS A 103 13.88 -1.06 -13.62
C HIS A 103 13.36 -2.28 -12.87
N ALA A 104 12.19 -2.19 -12.25
CA ALA A 104 11.60 -3.30 -11.50
C ALA A 104 11.36 -4.52 -12.41
N GLU A 105 10.90 -4.31 -13.64
CA GLU A 105 10.72 -5.35 -14.64
C GLU A 105 12.04 -5.96 -15.09
N TRP A 106 13.07 -5.12 -15.27
CA TRP A 106 14.43 -5.61 -15.56
C TRP A 106 14.95 -6.50 -14.44
N VAL A 107 14.81 -6.08 -13.16
CA VAL A 107 15.21 -6.90 -12.00
C VAL A 107 14.42 -8.21 -11.95
N CYS A 108 13.10 -8.17 -12.16
CA CYS A 108 12.26 -9.37 -12.18
C CYS A 108 12.71 -10.36 -13.28
N ARG A 109 13.14 -9.87 -14.44
CA ARG A 109 13.68 -10.71 -15.52
C ARG A 109 15.03 -11.32 -15.16
N GLN A 110 15.94 -10.57 -14.51
CA GLN A 110 17.24 -11.10 -14.07
C GLN A 110 17.07 -12.30 -13.13
N HIS A 111 16.05 -12.27 -12.29
CA HIS A 111 15.71 -13.35 -11.37
C HIS A 111 14.65 -14.32 -11.94
N ASP A 112 14.19 -14.12 -13.18
CA ASP A 112 13.08 -14.85 -13.82
C ASP A 112 11.88 -15.07 -12.85
N LEU A 113 11.53 -14.05 -12.09
CA LEU A 113 10.48 -14.15 -11.05
C LEU A 113 9.11 -14.52 -11.63
N SER A 114 8.87 -14.24 -12.89
CA SER A 114 7.58 -14.53 -13.54
C SER A 114 7.25 -16.01 -13.53
N SER A 115 8.26 -16.90 -13.61
CA SER A 115 8.06 -18.35 -13.55
C SER A 115 7.68 -18.87 -12.16
N LEU A 116 7.90 -18.06 -11.12
CA LEU A 116 7.57 -18.38 -9.71
C LEU A 116 6.17 -17.91 -9.32
N VAL A 117 5.53 -17.12 -10.19
CA VAL A 117 4.20 -16.56 -9.90
C VAL A 117 3.11 -17.52 -10.34
N GLU A 118 2.22 -17.83 -9.42
CA GLU A 118 0.96 -18.48 -9.73
C GLU A 118 -0.17 -17.44 -9.62
N PRO A 119 -0.97 -17.26 -10.69
CA PRO A 119 -2.06 -16.28 -10.72
C PRO A 119 -3.25 -16.78 -9.90
N ALA A 120 -3.06 -16.88 -8.58
CA ALA A 120 -4.04 -17.42 -7.65
C ALA A 120 -4.17 -16.54 -6.40
N LYS A 121 -5.38 -16.52 -5.84
CA LYS A 121 -5.69 -15.83 -4.59
C LYS A 121 -5.71 -16.86 -3.46
N ALA A 122 -4.82 -16.70 -2.49
CA ALA A 122 -4.87 -17.49 -1.26
C ALA A 122 -6.15 -17.16 -0.48
N THR A 123 -6.90 -18.20 -0.11
CA THR A 123 -8.17 -18.10 0.60
C THR A 123 -8.07 -18.58 2.04
N ALA A 124 -7.24 -19.59 2.31
CA ALA A 124 -6.99 -20.10 3.65
C ALA A 124 -5.53 -20.58 3.81
N ILE A 125 -5.04 -20.55 5.03
CA ILE A 125 -3.77 -21.16 5.43
C ILE A 125 -4.04 -21.92 6.72
N THR A 126 -3.73 -23.23 6.71
CA THR A 126 -3.87 -24.10 7.89
C THR A 126 -2.53 -24.74 8.22
N GLU A 127 -2.31 -25.02 9.50
CA GLU A 127 -1.13 -25.75 9.96
C GLU A 127 -1.40 -27.26 9.90
N GLY A 128 -0.41 -28.03 9.46
CA GLY A 128 -0.43 -29.48 9.42
C GLY A 128 0.92 -30.05 9.90
N ASP A 129 1.11 -31.35 9.77
CA ASP A 129 2.28 -32.09 10.26
C ASP A 129 3.62 -31.51 9.75
N GLY A 130 4.12 -30.48 10.46
CA GLY A 130 5.40 -29.83 10.16
C GLY A 130 5.41 -28.90 8.94
N HIS A 131 4.27 -28.62 8.31
CA HIS A 131 4.13 -27.74 7.15
C HIS A 131 2.83 -26.91 7.22
N LEU A 132 2.74 -25.90 6.36
CA LEU A 132 1.52 -25.14 6.11
C LEU A 132 0.83 -25.67 4.86
N ARG A 133 -0.49 -25.71 4.90
CA ARG A 133 -1.34 -25.93 3.73
C ARG A 133 -1.93 -24.58 3.32
N VAL A 134 -1.59 -24.11 2.14
CA VAL A 134 -2.11 -22.87 1.55
C VAL A 134 -3.16 -23.25 0.51
N GLU A 135 -4.38 -22.81 0.70
CA GLU A 135 -5.49 -23.03 -0.22
C GLU A 135 -5.73 -21.80 -1.09
N THR A 136 -6.02 -22.06 -2.34
CA THR A 136 -6.48 -21.06 -3.31
C THR A 136 -7.87 -21.44 -3.82
N GLN A 137 -8.43 -20.67 -4.73
CA GLN A 137 -9.71 -21.04 -5.36
C GLN A 137 -9.62 -22.31 -6.22
N SER A 138 -8.42 -22.64 -6.74
CA SER A 138 -8.22 -23.71 -7.72
C SER A 138 -7.17 -24.75 -7.33
N SER A 139 -6.35 -24.49 -6.33
CA SER A 139 -5.20 -25.35 -5.98
C SER A 139 -4.93 -25.37 -4.48
N ARG A 140 -4.10 -26.35 -4.07
CA ARG A 140 -3.57 -26.50 -2.71
C ARG A 140 -2.07 -26.70 -2.77
N HIS A 141 -1.35 -25.98 -1.92
CA HIS A 141 0.11 -26.01 -1.81
C HIS A 141 0.53 -26.41 -0.41
N ARG A 142 1.64 -27.10 -0.32
CA ARG A 142 2.34 -27.31 0.95
C ARG A 142 3.53 -26.37 1.00
N ALA A 143 3.71 -25.68 2.10
CA ALA A 143 4.82 -24.77 2.32
C ALA A 143 5.46 -24.99 3.69
N ARG A 144 6.78 -24.93 3.78
CA ARG A 144 7.45 -24.91 5.07
C ARG A 144 7.25 -23.57 5.77
N TRP A 145 7.31 -22.48 5.02
CA TRP A 145 7.14 -21.10 5.49
C TRP A 145 6.17 -20.33 4.59
N CYS A 146 5.37 -19.46 5.19
CA CYS A 146 4.49 -18.56 4.46
C CYS A 146 4.78 -17.10 4.82
N LEU A 147 5.02 -16.25 3.82
CA LEU A 147 5.26 -14.82 3.99
C LEU A 147 4.06 -14.02 3.48
N LEU A 148 3.36 -13.35 4.38
CA LEU A 148 2.19 -12.53 4.05
C LEU A 148 2.62 -11.12 3.63
N ALA A 149 2.51 -10.81 2.34
CA ALA A 149 2.77 -9.50 1.73
C ALA A 149 1.52 -8.91 1.08
N VAL A 150 0.34 -9.12 1.68
CA VAL A 150 -0.98 -8.89 1.07
C VAL A 150 -1.42 -7.42 0.99
N GLY A 151 -0.65 -6.48 1.57
CA GLY A 151 -0.94 -5.04 1.52
C GLY A 151 -2.24 -4.65 2.25
N HIS A 152 -2.84 -3.52 1.82
CA HIS A 152 -4.15 -3.07 2.33
C HIS A 152 -5.27 -3.59 1.43
N ARG A 153 -6.29 -4.19 2.04
CA ARG A 153 -7.48 -4.71 1.35
C ARG A 153 -8.74 -3.87 1.60
N ARG A 154 -8.93 -3.35 2.80
CA ARG A 154 -10.10 -2.54 3.13
C ARG A 154 -9.91 -1.10 2.68
N LEU A 155 -10.87 -0.58 1.91
CA LEU A 155 -10.94 0.82 1.50
C LEU A 155 -11.74 1.62 2.52
N ASN A 156 -11.28 2.83 2.88
CA ASN A 156 -12.05 3.72 3.72
C ASN A 156 -13.13 4.41 2.90
N ARG A 157 -14.39 4.28 3.35
CA ARG A 157 -15.51 5.06 2.84
C ARG A 157 -16.03 5.98 3.93
N PRO A 158 -16.49 7.19 3.62
CA PRO A 158 -17.17 8.03 4.60
C PRO A 158 -18.45 7.35 5.10
N ALA A 159 -18.83 7.58 6.37
CA ALA A 159 -20.03 6.96 6.93
C ALA A 159 -21.30 7.30 6.14
N TRP A 160 -21.45 8.55 5.71
CA TRP A 160 -22.59 8.99 4.89
C TRP A 160 -22.69 8.27 3.53
N ALA A 161 -21.61 7.62 3.07
CA ALA A 161 -21.64 6.85 1.82
C ALA A 161 -22.44 5.54 1.94
N GLU A 162 -22.64 5.03 3.16
CA GLU A 162 -23.41 3.82 3.42
C GLU A 162 -24.92 4.06 3.26
N GLU A 163 -25.36 5.32 3.33
CA GLU A 163 -26.76 5.74 3.18
C GLU A 163 -27.18 5.91 1.71
N LEU A 164 -26.21 5.93 0.79
CA LEU A 164 -26.48 6.12 -0.63
C LEU A 164 -26.95 4.82 -1.29
N PRO A 165 -27.88 4.91 -2.30
CA PRO A 165 -28.23 3.76 -3.10
C PRO A 165 -27.04 3.13 -3.80
N SER A 166 -27.07 1.83 -4.03
CA SER A 166 -25.95 1.10 -4.66
C SER A 166 -25.61 1.57 -6.08
N LYS A 167 -26.55 2.22 -6.78
CA LYS A 167 -26.38 2.84 -8.12
C LYS A 167 -26.03 4.32 -8.10
N ALA A 168 -25.88 4.92 -6.91
CA ALA A 168 -25.42 6.31 -6.84
C ALA A 168 -24.05 6.45 -7.55
N PRO A 169 -23.81 7.58 -8.26
CA PRO A 169 -22.56 7.79 -8.97
C PRO A 169 -21.40 8.12 -8.02
N VAL A 170 -21.07 7.15 -7.18
CA VAL A 170 -19.96 7.23 -6.21
C VAL A 170 -19.04 6.05 -6.34
N ALA A 171 -17.73 6.28 -6.22
CA ALA A 171 -16.73 5.23 -6.26
C ALA A 171 -15.54 5.56 -5.35
N HIS A 172 -14.89 4.54 -4.82
CA HIS A 172 -13.55 4.74 -4.29
C HIS A 172 -12.53 4.64 -5.43
N VAL A 173 -11.52 5.51 -5.45
CA VAL A 173 -10.49 5.55 -6.51
C VAL A 173 -9.78 4.19 -6.71
N TRP A 174 -9.84 3.28 -5.74
CA TRP A 174 -9.28 1.93 -5.81
C TRP A 174 -10.31 0.82 -6.00
N ASP A 175 -11.58 1.13 -6.25
CA ASP A 175 -12.58 0.11 -6.61
C ASP A 175 -12.20 -0.57 -7.93
N SER A 176 -12.46 -1.88 -8.04
CA SER A 176 -12.05 -2.65 -9.22
C SER A 176 -12.66 -2.13 -10.52
N GLY A 177 -13.92 -1.67 -10.46
CA GLY A 177 -14.66 -1.13 -11.61
C GLY A 177 -14.45 0.36 -11.86
N PHE A 178 -13.65 1.09 -11.07
CA PHE A 178 -13.43 2.52 -11.29
C PHE A 178 -12.28 2.77 -12.27
N ASP A 179 -12.55 3.52 -13.33
CA ASP A 179 -11.52 4.12 -14.18
C ASP A 179 -11.84 5.62 -14.35
N PRO A 180 -10.89 6.53 -14.08
CA PRO A 180 -11.10 7.98 -14.22
C PRO A 180 -11.34 8.42 -15.67
N THR A 181 -11.03 7.57 -16.66
CA THR A 181 -11.30 7.85 -18.08
C THR A 181 -12.76 7.69 -18.44
N ASP A 182 -13.53 6.93 -17.62
CA ASP A 182 -14.96 6.71 -17.85
C ASP A 182 -15.83 7.88 -17.35
N ILE A 183 -15.25 8.82 -16.60
CA ILE A 183 -15.97 10.00 -16.12
C ILE A 183 -16.24 10.96 -17.29
N ASP A 184 -17.49 11.37 -17.44
CA ASP A 184 -17.90 12.32 -18.48
C ASP A 184 -16.99 13.56 -18.50
N PRO A 185 -16.47 13.99 -19.66
CA PRO A 185 -15.59 15.13 -19.79
C PRO A 185 -16.19 16.47 -19.33
N THR A 186 -17.50 16.56 -19.19
CA THR A 186 -18.23 17.77 -18.76
C THR A 186 -18.77 17.68 -17.31
N ALA A 187 -18.56 16.54 -16.65
CA ALA A 187 -19.11 16.28 -15.31
C ALA A 187 -18.55 17.22 -14.24
N THR A 188 -19.39 17.59 -13.28
CA THR A 188 -18.96 18.16 -11.99
C THR A 188 -18.54 17.04 -11.05
N VAL A 189 -17.24 16.94 -10.75
CA VAL A 189 -16.69 15.82 -9.98
C VAL A 189 -16.26 16.26 -8.59
N GLY A 190 -16.83 15.64 -7.56
CA GLY A 190 -16.42 15.77 -6.18
C GLY A 190 -15.33 14.74 -5.81
N ILE A 191 -14.17 15.18 -5.35
CA ILE A 191 -13.11 14.32 -4.84
C ILE A 191 -13.01 14.49 -3.32
N VAL A 192 -13.20 13.40 -2.57
CA VAL A 192 -13.20 13.44 -1.11
C VAL A 192 -11.86 12.94 -0.55
N GLY A 193 -11.08 13.85 0.03
CA GLY A 193 -9.79 13.53 0.66
C GLY A 193 -8.79 14.69 0.56
N GLY A 194 -7.85 14.77 1.52
CA GLY A 194 -6.81 15.81 1.58
C GLY A 194 -5.38 15.30 1.33
N GLY A 195 -5.21 14.05 0.86
CA GLY A 195 -3.90 13.43 0.67
C GLY A 195 -3.40 13.45 -0.78
N ILE A 196 -2.20 12.86 -0.97
CA ILE A 196 -1.52 12.79 -2.27
C ILE A 196 -2.41 12.20 -3.40
N THR A 197 -3.21 11.18 -3.10
CA THR A 197 -4.09 10.54 -4.09
C THR A 197 -5.17 11.51 -4.56
N ALA A 198 -5.81 12.22 -3.61
CA ALA A 198 -6.84 13.21 -3.92
C ALA A 198 -6.28 14.36 -4.77
N ALA A 199 -5.12 14.91 -4.39
CA ALA A 199 -4.47 15.98 -5.13
C ALA A 199 -4.06 15.55 -6.56
N LYS A 200 -3.48 14.35 -6.70
CA LYS A 200 -3.11 13.82 -8.02
C LYS A 200 -4.34 13.56 -8.88
N LEU A 201 -5.38 12.94 -8.34
CA LEU A 201 -6.63 12.70 -9.08
C LEU A 201 -7.28 14.01 -9.53
N ALA A 202 -7.37 15.01 -8.62
CA ALA A 202 -7.91 16.32 -8.96
C ALA A 202 -7.15 16.98 -10.13
N THR A 203 -5.82 16.98 -10.08
CA THR A 203 -5.00 17.54 -11.17
C THR A 203 -5.05 16.72 -12.46
N THR A 204 -5.26 15.42 -12.39
CA THR A 204 -5.38 14.52 -13.55
C THR A 204 -6.73 14.69 -14.25
N LEU A 205 -7.80 14.87 -13.47
CA LEU A 205 -9.15 15.06 -13.99
C LEU A 205 -9.41 16.49 -14.45
N ALA A 206 -8.63 17.47 -13.97
CA ALA A 206 -8.79 18.88 -14.30
C ALA A 206 -8.61 19.14 -15.81
N ARG A 207 -9.70 19.56 -16.48
CA ARG A 207 -9.78 19.92 -17.90
C ARG A 207 -10.67 21.15 -18.03
N PRO A 208 -10.55 21.96 -19.12
CA PRO A 208 -11.35 23.17 -19.25
C PRO A 208 -12.87 22.98 -19.17
N SER A 209 -13.36 21.83 -19.61
CA SER A 209 -14.80 21.49 -19.63
C SER A 209 -15.32 20.80 -18.37
N ARG A 210 -14.45 20.49 -17.39
CA ARG A 210 -14.82 19.70 -16.21
C ARG A 210 -14.61 20.52 -14.93
N GLU A 211 -15.63 20.62 -14.11
CA GLU A 211 -15.56 21.21 -12.79
C GLU A 211 -15.07 20.18 -11.76
N ILE A 212 -13.95 20.48 -11.09
CA ILE A 212 -13.39 19.62 -10.04
C ILE A 212 -13.49 20.30 -8.69
N ARG A 213 -14.18 19.67 -7.74
CA ARG A 213 -14.26 20.09 -6.34
C ARG A 213 -13.52 19.12 -5.43
N LEU A 214 -12.51 19.62 -4.74
CA LEU A 214 -11.72 18.83 -3.79
C LEU A 214 -12.17 19.11 -2.35
N PHE A 215 -12.89 18.18 -1.74
CA PHE A 215 -13.36 18.28 -0.37
C PHE A 215 -12.30 17.80 0.62
N SER A 216 -11.81 18.70 1.48
CA SER A 216 -10.84 18.36 2.52
C SER A 216 -11.30 18.89 3.87
N ARG A 217 -11.68 17.98 4.80
CA ARG A 217 -12.13 18.34 6.16
C ARG A 217 -11.05 18.96 7.04
N SER A 218 -9.78 18.87 6.63
CA SER A 218 -8.64 19.41 7.37
C SER A 218 -7.75 20.20 6.42
N PRO A 219 -6.92 21.15 6.91
CA PRO A 219 -5.93 21.83 6.11
C PRO A 219 -5.03 20.84 5.36
N LEU A 220 -4.71 21.14 4.10
CA LEU A 220 -3.81 20.32 3.31
C LEU A 220 -2.42 20.31 3.95
N ARG A 221 -1.89 19.13 4.21
CA ARG A 221 -0.59 18.95 4.84
C ARG A 221 0.48 18.66 3.81
N VAL A 222 1.40 19.62 3.65
CA VAL A 222 2.49 19.51 2.68
C VAL A 222 3.76 19.02 3.39
N THR A 223 4.25 17.85 3.00
CA THR A 223 5.51 17.30 3.50
C THR A 223 6.01 16.22 2.56
N GLN A 224 7.33 16.13 2.37
CA GLN A 224 7.94 15.10 1.53
C GLN A 224 7.79 13.70 2.13
N ARG A 225 7.79 13.56 3.44
CA ARG A 225 7.74 12.26 4.14
C ARG A 225 6.41 12.02 4.85
N GLU A 226 6.12 10.76 5.14
CA GLU A 226 4.87 10.32 5.82
C GLU A 226 5.04 10.18 7.34
N ALA A 227 6.26 10.36 7.86
CA ALA A 227 6.62 10.40 9.26
C ALA A 227 7.93 11.17 9.43
N SER A 228 8.39 11.42 10.67
CA SER A 228 9.70 12.04 10.93
C SER A 228 10.84 11.09 10.53
N ASP A 229 12.02 11.68 10.32
CA ASP A 229 13.25 10.99 9.93
C ASP A 229 13.74 9.99 10.98
N ASP A 230 13.38 10.20 12.26
CA ASP A 230 13.71 9.30 13.35
C ASP A 230 13.24 7.87 13.11
N TRP A 231 12.20 7.68 12.28
CA TRP A 231 11.66 6.39 11.92
C TRP A 231 12.32 5.77 10.67
N MET A 232 13.20 6.51 9.97
CA MET A 232 13.78 6.04 8.70
C MET A 232 14.88 5.00 8.87
N HIS A 233 15.57 4.96 10.01
CA HIS A 233 16.81 4.20 10.18
C HIS A 233 16.70 3.01 11.15
N LEU A 234 15.51 2.55 11.49
CA LEU A 234 15.29 1.48 12.49
C LEU A 234 16.02 1.73 13.82
N SER A 235 16.28 2.99 14.14
CA SER A 235 17.07 3.41 15.27
C SER A 235 16.25 3.49 16.58
N GLU A 236 16.52 4.48 17.39
CA GLU A 236 15.94 4.66 18.72
C GLU A 236 14.40 4.65 18.74
N ALA A 237 13.73 5.21 17.71
CA ALA A 237 12.26 5.25 17.66
C ALA A 237 11.63 3.85 17.58
N VAL A 238 12.25 2.93 16.82
CA VAL A 238 11.79 1.53 16.69
C VAL A 238 12.17 0.75 17.96
N SER A 239 13.36 0.94 18.51
CA SER A 239 13.75 0.32 19.80
C SER A 239 12.77 0.70 20.91
N ARG A 240 12.42 1.98 21.03
CA ARG A 240 11.40 2.44 21.97
C ARG A 240 9.99 1.94 21.67
N LEU A 241 9.69 1.59 20.42
CA LEU A 241 8.44 0.93 20.07
C LEU A 241 8.43 -0.50 20.61
N HIS A 242 9.56 -1.21 20.52
CA HIS A 242 9.69 -2.58 20.97
C HIS A 242 9.72 -2.74 22.50
N GLU A 243 9.99 -1.68 23.26
CA GLU A 243 9.83 -1.66 24.72
C GLU A 243 8.36 -1.78 25.17
N LEU A 244 7.40 -1.47 24.28
CA LEU A 244 5.99 -1.62 24.54
C LEU A 244 5.54 -3.06 24.25
N PRO A 245 4.48 -3.58 24.91
CA PRO A 245 3.98 -4.94 24.65
C PRO A 245 3.59 -5.13 23.19
N SER A 246 3.93 -6.30 22.61
CA SER A 246 3.62 -6.62 21.21
C SER A 246 2.10 -6.56 20.95
N ALA A 247 1.73 -6.05 19.79
CA ALA A 247 0.34 -5.87 19.35
C ALA A 247 -0.56 -5.08 20.34
N SER A 248 0.04 -4.26 21.20
CA SER A 248 -0.68 -3.46 22.20
C SER A 248 -1.37 -2.22 21.61
N ARG A 249 -2.25 -1.63 22.41
CA ARG A 249 -2.88 -0.34 22.10
C ARG A 249 -1.84 0.77 22.03
N GLU A 250 -0.88 0.76 22.96
CA GLU A 250 0.19 1.75 23.07
C GLU A 250 1.06 1.77 21.82
N ARG A 251 1.47 0.60 21.30
CA ARG A 251 2.19 0.49 20.01
C ARG A 251 1.37 1.05 18.87
N ALA A 252 0.10 0.68 18.78
CA ALA A 252 -0.80 1.14 17.72
C ALA A 252 -0.95 2.66 17.72
N GLU A 253 -1.15 3.26 18.89
CA GLU A 253 -1.29 4.71 19.06
C GLU A 253 0.03 5.44 18.77
N ARG A 254 1.19 4.90 19.19
CA ARG A 254 2.51 5.47 18.88
C ARG A 254 2.77 5.52 17.37
N VAL A 255 2.52 4.41 16.65
CA VAL A 255 2.66 4.35 15.19
C VAL A 255 1.65 5.29 14.50
N ALA A 256 0.40 5.33 14.98
CA ALA A 256 -0.62 6.21 14.42
C ALA A 256 -0.29 7.71 14.61
N LYS A 257 0.29 8.09 15.76
CA LYS A 257 0.77 9.45 16.05
C LYS A 257 1.98 9.84 15.24
N ALA A 258 2.92 8.90 15.04
CA ALA A 258 4.12 9.11 14.24
C ALA A 258 3.79 9.35 12.77
N ARG A 259 2.69 8.79 12.28
CA ARG A 259 2.32 8.87 10.88
C ARG A 259 1.57 10.13 10.53
N TYR A 260 2.07 10.86 9.55
CA TYR A 260 1.42 12.04 8.98
C TYR A 260 0.34 11.62 7.99
N ARG A 261 -0.93 11.64 8.42
CA ARG A 261 -2.07 11.27 7.56
C ARG A 261 -2.42 12.39 6.60
N GLY A 262 -2.92 12.03 5.41
CA GLY A 262 -3.44 12.98 4.43
C GLY A 262 -2.37 13.97 3.91
N THR A 263 -1.12 13.53 3.77
CA THR A 263 -0.02 14.38 3.32
C THR A 263 0.21 14.28 1.82
N MET A 264 0.80 15.32 1.26
CA MET A 264 1.32 15.34 -0.11
C MET A 264 2.69 16.02 -0.18
N PRO A 265 3.58 15.61 -1.11
CA PRO A 265 4.87 16.28 -1.30
C PRO A 265 4.71 17.68 -1.90
N PRO A 266 5.71 18.59 -1.72
CA PRO A 266 5.68 19.97 -2.24
C PRO A 266 5.38 20.04 -3.74
N HIS A 267 5.98 19.18 -4.57
CA HIS A 267 5.76 19.18 -6.01
C HIS A 267 4.31 18.82 -6.42
N VAL A 268 3.64 17.92 -5.67
CA VAL A 268 2.22 17.60 -5.90
C VAL A 268 1.34 18.77 -5.49
N PHE A 269 1.63 19.39 -4.34
CA PHE A 269 0.93 20.57 -3.89
C PHE A 269 1.11 21.73 -4.87
N GLY A 270 2.32 21.94 -5.41
CA GLY A 270 2.59 22.96 -6.42
C GLY A 270 1.74 22.81 -7.69
N ARG A 271 1.53 21.55 -8.16
CA ARG A 271 0.62 21.27 -9.29
C ARG A 271 -0.84 21.53 -8.93
N LEU A 272 -1.28 21.10 -7.75
CA LEU A 272 -2.64 21.37 -7.28
C LEU A 272 -2.89 22.87 -7.16
N ARG A 273 -1.96 23.62 -6.58
CA ARG A 273 -2.06 25.09 -6.45
C ARG A 273 -2.17 25.78 -7.81
N ARG A 274 -1.40 25.33 -8.81
CA ARG A 274 -1.54 25.85 -10.18
C ARG A 274 -2.91 25.54 -10.76
N ALA A 275 -3.40 24.31 -10.62
CA ALA A 275 -4.74 23.96 -11.10
C ALA A 275 -5.85 24.80 -10.43
N VAL A 276 -5.67 25.17 -9.15
CA VAL A 276 -6.57 26.11 -8.45
C VAL A 276 -6.44 27.53 -9.00
N SER A 277 -5.21 28.02 -9.21
CA SER A 277 -4.99 29.36 -9.77
C SER A 277 -5.49 29.51 -11.21
N ASP A 278 -5.58 28.42 -11.94
CA ASP A 278 -6.11 28.36 -13.32
C ASP A 278 -7.63 28.07 -13.34
N ASP A 279 -8.33 28.19 -12.23
CA ASP A 279 -9.77 27.90 -12.04
C ASP A 279 -10.22 26.50 -12.52
N ARG A 280 -9.30 25.52 -12.53
CA ARG A 280 -9.59 24.14 -12.95
C ARG A 280 -9.93 23.21 -11.78
N VAL A 281 -9.62 23.64 -10.56
CA VAL A 281 -9.92 22.88 -9.31
C VAL A 281 -10.34 23.87 -8.24
N GLU A 282 -11.49 23.64 -7.62
CA GLU A 282 -11.92 24.35 -6.41
C GLU A 282 -11.67 23.50 -5.17
N ILE A 283 -11.18 24.10 -4.08
CA ILE A 283 -10.95 23.39 -2.82
C ILE A 283 -11.99 23.82 -1.79
N ASP A 284 -12.93 22.93 -1.50
CA ASP A 284 -13.89 23.07 -0.42
C ASP A 284 -13.26 22.59 0.91
N ARG A 285 -12.87 23.54 1.77
CA ARG A 285 -12.25 23.25 3.09
C ARG A 285 -13.30 22.97 4.14
N THR A 286 -14.09 21.95 3.90
CA THR A 286 -15.22 21.56 4.76
C THR A 286 -15.37 20.04 4.81
N GLU A 287 -16.14 19.54 5.77
CA GLU A 287 -16.47 18.12 5.87
C GLU A 287 -17.87 17.90 5.30
N ILE A 288 -17.99 16.94 4.38
CA ILE A 288 -19.30 16.44 3.97
C ILE A 288 -19.91 15.66 5.13
N THR A 289 -21.09 16.06 5.57
CA THR A 289 -21.79 15.46 6.70
C THR A 289 -22.87 14.47 6.26
N THR A 290 -23.57 14.77 5.18
CA THR A 290 -24.58 13.90 4.59
C THR A 290 -24.49 13.93 3.07
N ALA A 291 -25.08 12.93 2.43
CA ALA A 291 -25.26 12.91 0.97
C ALA A 291 -26.55 12.19 0.61
N SER A 292 -27.18 12.61 -0.47
CA SER A 292 -28.34 11.93 -1.07
C SER A 292 -28.19 11.83 -2.56
N GLU A 293 -28.81 10.81 -3.17
CA GLU A 293 -28.89 10.69 -4.62
C GLU A 293 -30.21 11.29 -5.11
N ALA A 294 -30.15 12.09 -6.15
CA ALA A 294 -31.30 12.69 -6.78
C ALA A 294 -31.08 12.83 -8.29
N GLY A 295 -31.89 12.14 -9.09
CA GLY A 295 -31.88 12.28 -10.55
C GLY A 295 -30.55 11.91 -11.24
N GLY A 296 -29.80 10.94 -10.71
CA GLY A 296 -28.51 10.52 -11.24
C GLY A 296 -27.33 11.37 -10.78
N THR A 297 -27.53 12.31 -9.87
CA THR A 297 -26.49 13.14 -9.25
C THR A 297 -26.43 12.90 -7.74
N VAL A 298 -25.35 13.32 -7.11
CA VAL A 298 -25.16 13.27 -5.65
C VAL A 298 -25.21 14.68 -5.10
N VAL A 299 -26.18 14.93 -4.23
CA VAL A 299 -26.24 16.17 -3.45
C VAL A 299 -25.54 15.94 -2.12
N VAL A 300 -24.45 16.66 -1.88
CA VAL A 300 -23.71 16.61 -0.62
C VAL A 300 -23.98 17.85 0.22
N SER A 301 -24.18 17.66 1.53
CA SER A 301 -24.29 18.76 2.50
C SER A 301 -23.02 18.81 3.33
N CYS A 302 -22.50 20.01 3.53
CA CYS A 302 -21.24 20.26 4.21
C CYS A 302 -21.47 20.86 5.61
N ARG A 303 -20.50 20.70 6.50
CA ARG A 303 -20.53 21.20 7.89
C ARG A 303 -20.70 22.72 8.00
N ASP A 304 -20.22 23.46 7.01
CA ASP A 304 -20.35 24.93 6.91
C ASP A 304 -21.72 25.40 6.43
N GLY A 305 -22.68 24.48 6.24
CA GLY A 305 -24.04 24.75 5.75
C GLY A 305 -24.16 24.83 4.23
N THR A 306 -23.08 24.67 3.47
CA THR A 306 -23.15 24.65 2.01
C THR A 306 -23.62 23.31 1.47
N ALA A 307 -24.28 23.32 0.30
CA ALA A 307 -24.63 22.12 -0.43
C ALA A 307 -24.04 22.19 -1.86
N ARG A 308 -23.74 21.01 -2.41
CA ARG A 308 -23.20 20.87 -3.78
C ARG A 308 -23.89 19.72 -4.50
N CYS A 309 -24.24 19.94 -5.76
CA CYS A 309 -24.72 18.92 -6.67
C CYS A 309 -23.55 18.42 -7.54
N LEU A 310 -23.33 17.12 -7.59
CA LEU A 310 -22.15 16.49 -8.20
C LEU A 310 -22.62 15.35 -9.11
N ASP A 311 -22.13 15.31 -10.33
CA ASP A 311 -22.43 14.21 -11.27
C ASP A 311 -21.68 12.93 -10.87
N GLN A 312 -20.52 13.07 -10.24
CA GLN A 312 -19.71 11.94 -9.76
C GLN A 312 -19.00 12.30 -8.45
N VAL A 313 -18.96 11.37 -7.49
CA VAL A 313 -18.14 11.50 -6.27
C VAL A 313 -17.10 10.41 -6.22
N VAL A 314 -15.83 10.80 -6.03
CA VAL A 314 -14.71 9.86 -5.93
C VAL A 314 -14.05 9.95 -4.54
N TYR A 315 -14.09 8.84 -3.81
CA TYR A 315 -13.42 8.76 -2.51
C TYR A 315 -11.92 8.50 -2.69
N ALA A 316 -11.09 9.42 -2.25
CA ALA A 316 -9.64 9.30 -2.14
C ALA A 316 -9.21 9.28 -0.66
N THR A 317 -10.00 8.61 0.16
CA THR A 317 -9.96 8.59 1.62
C THR A 317 -9.00 7.54 2.19
N GLY A 318 -8.30 6.80 1.31
CA GLY A 318 -7.25 5.87 1.67
C GLY A 318 -7.78 4.50 2.13
N PHE A 319 -7.07 3.90 3.09
CA PHE A 319 -7.30 2.51 3.49
C PHE A 319 -7.65 2.41 4.97
N GLY A 320 -8.46 1.40 5.31
CA GLY A 320 -8.78 0.98 6.66
C GLY A 320 -7.66 0.20 7.34
N SER A 321 -8.02 -0.59 8.33
CA SER A 321 -7.06 -1.43 9.05
C SER A 321 -6.40 -2.45 8.09
N PRO A 322 -5.07 -2.63 8.16
CA PRO A 322 -4.38 -3.64 7.37
C PRO A 322 -4.64 -5.08 7.86
N TYR A 323 -5.25 -5.23 9.03
CA TYR A 323 -5.55 -6.51 9.69
C TYR A 323 -6.93 -7.03 9.32
N GLU A 324 -7.68 -6.26 8.56
CA GLU A 324 -9.00 -6.63 8.08
C GLU A 324 -8.92 -7.19 6.67
N GLY A 325 -9.52 -8.33 6.48
CA GLY A 325 -9.55 -9.05 5.22
C GLY A 325 -9.79 -10.54 5.46
N PRO A 326 -10.35 -11.26 4.46
CA PRO A 326 -10.77 -12.65 4.64
C PRO A 326 -9.65 -13.56 5.15
N LEU A 327 -8.44 -13.44 4.59
CA LEU A 327 -7.31 -14.28 4.98
C LEU A 327 -6.85 -14.02 6.43
N PHE A 328 -6.81 -12.76 6.88
CA PHE A 328 -6.48 -12.44 8.28
C PHE A 328 -7.58 -12.90 9.24
N GLY A 329 -8.85 -12.83 8.80
CA GLY A 329 -10.00 -13.39 9.55
C GLY A 329 -9.85 -14.88 9.72
N GLN A 330 -9.72 -15.61 8.62
CA GLN A 330 -9.55 -17.07 8.61
C GLN A 330 -8.37 -17.50 9.49
N LEU A 331 -7.21 -16.83 9.40
CA LEU A 331 -6.05 -17.17 10.22
C LEU A 331 -6.30 -17.01 11.72
N ARG A 332 -7.03 -15.98 12.15
CA ARG A 332 -7.37 -15.78 13.56
C ARG A 332 -8.42 -16.76 14.07
N GLU A 333 -9.37 -17.12 13.23
CA GLU A 333 -10.52 -17.96 13.62
C GLU A 333 -10.19 -19.46 13.59
N GLU A 334 -9.31 -19.87 12.68
CA GLU A 334 -9.05 -21.31 12.42
C GLU A 334 -7.65 -21.76 12.85
N THR A 335 -6.83 -20.87 13.44
CA THR A 335 -5.50 -21.21 13.93
C THR A 335 -5.27 -20.62 15.33
N ALA A 336 -4.25 -21.12 16.04
CA ALA A 336 -3.85 -20.61 17.35
C ALA A 336 -2.97 -19.33 17.28
N LEU A 337 -3.11 -18.51 16.23
CA LEU A 337 -2.33 -17.28 16.05
C LEU A 337 -2.87 -16.14 16.91
N ALA A 338 -2.00 -15.58 17.74
CA ALA A 338 -2.36 -14.53 18.68
C ALA A 338 -2.63 -13.18 17.99
N ALA A 339 -3.69 -12.53 18.39
CA ALA A 339 -4.03 -11.18 17.98
C ALA A 339 -4.16 -10.25 19.20
N GLY A 340 -3.77 -9.01 19.03
CA GLY A 340 -3.89 -7.98 20.05
C GLY A 340 -4.86 -6.87 19.66
N TYR A 341 -4.56 -5.65 20.04
CA TYR A 341 -5.43 -4.50 19.86
C TYR A 341 -5.89 -4.32 18.41
N ARG A 342 -7.20 -4.24 18.20
CA ARG A 342 -7.87 -4.14 16.88
C ARG A 342 -7.45 -5.24 15.91
N ASN A 343 -7.31 -6.45 16.39
CA ASN A 343 -6.94 -7.62 15.60
C ASN A 343 -5.53 -7.55 14.99
N ALA A 344 -4.64 -6.73 15.53
CA ALA A 344 -3.26 -6.69 15.07
C ALA A 344 -2.56 -8.03 15.34
N PRO A 345 -1.84 -8.60 14.36
CA PRO A 345 -1.09 -9.82 14.56
C PRO A 345 0.01 -9.59 15.62
N ARG A 346 0.15 -10.51 16.57
CA ARG A 346 1.24 -10.49 17.53
C ARG A 346 2.50 -11.06 16.87
N LEU A 347 3.35 -10.14 16.40
CA LEU A 347 4.57 -10.49 15.67
C LEU A 347 5.79 -10.43 16.58
N SER A 348 6.76 -11.30 16.32
CA SER A 348 8.11 -11.18 16.85
C SER A 348 8.77 -9.91 16.31
N ASP A 349 9.38 -9.12 17.18
CA ASP A 349 10.08 -7.88 16.82
C ASP A 349 11.32 -8.13 15.95
N GLU A 350 11.95 -9.29 16.10
CA GLU A 350 13.17 -9.65 15.38
C GLU A 350 12.92 -10.34 14.04
N THR A 351 11.86 -11.19 13.96
CA THR A 351 11.67 -12.12 12.84
C THR A 351 10.39 -11.87 12.06
N LEU A 352 9.52 -10.95 12.49
CA LEU A 352 8.19 -10.69 11.93
C LEU A 352 7.27 -11.95 11.89
N ARG A 353 7.64 -13.03 12.58
CA ARG A 353 6.82 -14.24 12.66
C ARG A 353 5.60 -13.97 13.52
N TRP A 354 4.46 -14.45 13.08
CA TRP A 354 3.24 -14.40 13.86
C TRP A 354 3.34 -15.40 15.02
N GLN A 355 3.17 -14.91 16.23
CA GLN A 355 3.22 -15.73 17.44
C GLN A 355 1.88 -16.41 17.67
N ARG A 356 1.90 -17.59 18.28
CA ARG A 356 0.72 -18.28 18.77
C ARG A 356 0.30 -17.76 20.15
N GLU A 357 -0.83 -18.21 20.62
CA GLU A 357 -1.37 -17.86 21.94
C GLU A 357 -0.46 -18.30 23.08
N ASP A 358 0.30 -19.38 22.88
CA ASP A 358 1.31 -19.90 23.81
C ASP A 358 2.69 -19.24 23.68
N ASP A 359 2.79 -18.12 22.97
CA ASP A 359 4.01 -17.37 22.66
C ASP A 359 5.02 -18.11 21.75
N THR A 360 4.72 -19.30 21.27
CA THR A 360 5.58 -19.97 20.30
C THR A 360 5.46 -19.34 18.92
N PRO A 361 6.57 -19.21 18.17
CA PRO A 361 6.53 -18.62 16.86
C PRO A 361 5.96 -19.59 15.82
N SER A 362 4.97 -19.13 15.02
CA SER A 362 4.42 -19.93 13.92
C SER A 362 5.37 -19.98 12.71
N ARG A 363 4.95 -20.69 11.66
CA ARG A 363 5.63 -20.72 10.35
C ARG A 363 5.16 -19.61 9.39
N ILE A 364 4.39 -18.66 9.90
CA ILE A 364 3.84 -17.54 9.13
C ILE A 364 4.54 -16.27 9.57
N ALA A 365 5.09 -15.51 8.63
CA ALA A 365 5.63 -14.18 8.87
C ALA A 365 4.87 -13.13 8.05
N VAL A 366 4.93 -11.88 8.51
CA VAL A 366 4.11 -10.80 7.96
C VAL A 366 4.99 -9.63 7.53
N SER A 367 4.73 -9.10 6.34
CA SER A 367 5.40 -7.90 5.81
C SER A 367 4.39 -6.81 5.41
N GLY A 368 4.88 -5.61 5.21
CA GLY A 368 4.08 -4.49 4.74
C GLY A 368 3.25 -3.84 5.84
N ALA A 369 2.09 -3.33 5.47
CA ALA A 369 1.24 -2.56 6.37
C ALA A 369 0.84 -3.31 7.65
N ALA A 370 0.70 -4.63 7.57
CA ALA A 370 0.34 -5.46 8.71
C ALA A 370 1.48 -5.64 9.73
N ALA A 371 2.73 -5.35 9.34
CA ALA A 371 3.89 -5.34 10.24
C ALA A 371 4.16 -3.95 10.88
N GLN A 372 3.22 -2.99 10.77
CA GLN A 372 3.46 -1.61 11.21
C GLN A 372 3.73 -1.45 12.71
N GLN A 373 3.26 -2.35 13.55
CA GLN A 373 3.53 -2.30 14.99
C GLN A 373 4.93 -2.83 15.37
N VAL A 374 5.65 -3.38 14.40
CA VAL A 374 7.05 -3.78 14.53
C VAL A 374 7.95 -2.82 13.75
N LEU A 375 7.66 -2.60 12.47
CA LEU A 375 8.51 -1.81 11.57
C LEU A 375 8.17 -0.30 11.57
N GLY A 376 7.20 0.15 12.37
CA GLY A 376 6.82 1.56 12.46
C GLY A 376 6.02 2.09 11.25
N PRO A 377 5.90 3.44 11.13
CA PRO A 377 4.99 4.09 10.18
C PRO A 377 5.35 3.88 8.71
N PHE A 378 6.61 3.59 8.38
CA PHE A 378 7.07 3.33 7.01
C PHE A 378 6.93 1.87 6.57
N SER A 379 6.44 0.97 7.42
CA SER A 379 6.30 -0.47 7.14
C SER A 379 5.61 -0.78 5.80
N ARG A 380 4.67 0.06 5.36
CA ARG A 380 3.90 -0.12 4.12
C ARG A 380 4.58 0.40 2.86
N ASN A 381 5.68 1.14 3.02
CA ASN A 381 6.42 1.78 1.95
C ASN A 381 7.47 0.83 1.39
N VAL A 382 8.09 1.19 0.27
CA VAL A 382 9.17 0.36 -0.33
C VAL A 382 10.31 0.11 0.65
N ILE A 383 10.69 1.12 1.46
CA ILE A 383 11.72 0.93 2.49
C ILE A 383 11.31 -0.11 3.55
N GLY A 384 10.03 -0.20 3.89
CA GLY A 384 9.52 -1.22 4.81
C GLY A 384 9.68 -2.65 4.26
N ALA A 385 9.70 -2.85 2.94
CA ALA A 385 10.01 -4.14 2.35
C ALA A 385 11.46 -4.55 2.60
N ARG A 386 12.41 -3.59 2.52
CA ARG A 386 13.83 -3.82 2.80
C ARG A 386 14.04 -4.22 4.27
N TRP A 387 13.45 -3.48 5.20
CA TRP A 387 13.52 -3.80 6.64
C TRP A 387 12.89 -5.16 6.96
N ALA A 388 11.76 -5.48 6.34
CA ALA A 388 11.17 -6.82 6.48
C ALA A 388 12.11 -7.90 5.92
N GLY A 389 12.79 -7.64 4.81
CA GLY A 389 13.82 -8.51 4.23
C GLY A 389 14.96 -8.76 5.23
N ASP A 390 15.48 -7.72 5.86
CA ASP A 390 16.57 -7.82 6.84
C ASP A 390 16.19 -8.73 8.02
N CYS A 391 14.98 -8.55 8.58
CA CYS A 391 14.47 -9.40 9.65
C CYS A 391 14.31 -10.87 9.21
N LEU A 392 13.68 -11.08 8.04
CA LEU A 392 13.31 -12.42 7.57
C LEU A 392 14.50 -13.23 7.07
N ILE A 393 15.42 -12.61 6.30
CA ILE A 393 16.58 -13.29 5.75
C ILE A 393 17.56 -13.72 6.85
N GLY A 394 17.81 -12.83 7.82
CA GLY A 394 18.66 -13.16 8.96
C GLY A 394 18.16 -14.38 9.75
N TRP A 395 16.86 -14.45 9.94
CA TRP A 395 16.24 -15.61 10.60
C TRP A 395 16.25 -16.87 9.73
N LEU A 396 15.87 -16.79 8.44
CA LEU A 396 15.74 -17.97 7.58
C LEU A 396 17.10 -18.61 7.24
N LYS A 397 18.19 -17.86 7.17
CA LYS A 397 19.56 -18.40 6.96
C LYS A 397 20.05 -19.28 8.10
N ASN A 398 19.57 -19.08 9.31
CA ASN A 398 20.00 -19.80 10.50
C ASN A 398 19.12 -21.04 10.79
N ARG A 399 18.37 -21.56 9.81
CA ARG A 399 17.44 -22.68 9.91
C ARG A 399 17.76 -23.79 8.93
#